data_a472dd24963977e25c8ac8d0a5385ec7
#
_entry.id   a472dd24963977e25c8ac8d0a5385ec7
#
_cell.length_a   1.000
_cell.length_b   1.000
_cell.length_c   1.000
_cell.angle_alpha   90.00
_cell.angle_beta   90.00
_cell.angle_gamma   90.00
#
_symmetry.space_group_name_H-M   'P 1'
#
loop_
_entity.id
_entity.type
_entity.pdbx_description
1 polymer ?
#
loop_
_entity_poly.entity_id
_entity_poly.type
_entity_poly.pdbx_seq_one_letter_code
_entity_poly.pdbx_strand_id
1 'polypeptide(L)'
;ILADNRLAQNAGWDSDLLALELTELGNADFDLSLLGFEQRELTDLLADEPEEGLTDPDEVPEPPAEAVTQPGDLWVLGDHRLLCGDSTDAESVAYLLSGATVALVHADPPYGMGKENDGVQNDNLYRDKLDTFQMAWWKAVRPHIEDNGSAYIWGTATDLWRLWYVGGLNTSERLTMRNEIVWDKKSGQGMSSEQHRMFPTATERCLFFMLGEQGFNNNADNYWDGWEPLRAYLAGEVARMKWDAKDIQRITGVGMYSHWFSESQWTMIPQEHYEALQQAAAGKAFLRPYDSSATGLKQTHDGLKQDHDKLKQDFYATRAYFDNAHENMTDVWKMELSVPAITDMWEFDRVSGDARHGHATPKPVAMMERVMKSSLHDGGICYEPFAGSGSTLMGA
;
A
#
# COMPACT_ATOMS: atom_id res chain seq x y z
N ILE A 1 -9.06 -16.36 -35.59
CA ILE A 1 -7.97 -16.47 -34.62
C ILE A 1 -7.92 -15.24 -33.72
N LEU A 2 -7.75 -14.00 -34.24
CA LEU A 2 -7.70 -12.79 -33.36
C LEU A 2 -9.04 -12.50 -32.66
N ALA A 3 -10.18 -12.73 -33.33
CA ALA A 3 -11.51 -12.57 -32.73
C ALA A 3 -11.80 -13.68 -31.70
N ASP A 4 -11.39 -14.91 -31.94
CA ASP A 4 -11.56 -16.02 -31.00
C ASP A 4 -10.73 -15.83 -29.73
N ASN A 5 -9.49 -15.38 -29.87
CA ASN A 5 -8.65 -15.06 -28.70
C ASN A 5 -9.21 -13.87 -27.89
N ARG A 6 -9.85 -12.90 -28.55
CA ARG A 6 -10.45 -11.76 -27.84
C ARG A 6 -11.78 -12.12 -27.15
N LEU A 7 -12.54 -13.05 -27.70
CA LEU A 7 -13.74 -13.60 -27.05
C LEU A 7 -13.36 -14.43 -25.81
N ALA A 8 -12.28 -15.19 -25.86
CA ALA A 8 -11.77 -15.95 -24.73
C ALA A 8 -11.22 -15.03 -23.61
N GLN A 9 -10.59 -13.91 -23.95
CA GLN A 9 -10.12 -12.90 -22.98
C GLN A 9 -11.26 -12.11 -22.32
N ASN A 10 -12.43 -12.04 -22.95
CA ASN A 10 -13.61 -11.33 -22.40
C ASN A 10 -14.63 -12.27 -21.72
N ALA A 11 -14.44 -13.58 -21.82
CA ALA A 11 -15.22 -14.56 -21.07
C ALA A 11 -14.54 -14.75 -19.72
N GLY A 12 -15.13 -14.24 -18.65
CA GLY A 12 -14.65 -14.53 -17.29
C GLY A 12 -14.66 -16.04 -17.05
N TRP A 13 -13.67 -16.53 -16.34
CA TRP A 13 -13.66 -17.91 -15.86
C TRP A 13 -14.71 -18.07 -14.75
N ASP A 14 -15.38 -19.20 -14.74
CA ASP A 14 -16.06 -19.68 -13.54
C ASP A 14 -14.97 -20.20 -12.59
N SER A 15 -14.74 -19.48 -11.50
CA SER A 15 -13.62 -19.76 -10.59
C SER A 15 -13.69 -21.15 -9.98
N ASP A 16 -14.89 -21.60 -9.65
CA ASP A 16 -15.11 -22.90 -8.98
C ASP A 16 -14.83 -24.06 -9.92
N LEU A 17 -15.32 -23.95 -11.19
CA LEU A 17 -15.02 -24.94 -12.21
C LEU A 17 -13.54 -24.95 -12.59
N LEU A 18 -12.91 -23.78 -12.66
CA LEU A 18 -11.49 -23.67 -12.97
C LEU A 18 -10.62 -24.29 -11.87
N ALA A 19 -10.93 -24.02 -10.60
CA ALA A 19 -10.22 -24.61 -9.46
C ALA A 19 -10.35 -26.15 -9.46
N LEU A 20 -11.54 -26.67 -9.76
CA LEU A 20 -11.78 -28.12 -9.87
C LEU A 20 -10.92 -28.75 -10.97
N GLU A 21 -10.91 -28.16 -12.18
CA GLU A 21 -10.13 -28.70 -13.31
C GLU A 21 -8.61 -28.58 -13.05
N LEU A 22 -8.14 -27.50 -12.44
CA LEU A 22 -6.72 -27.35 -12.07
C LEU A 22 -6.32 -28.39 -11.02
N THR A 23 -7.17 -28.66 -10.04
CA THR A 23 -6.95 -29.69 -9.03
C THR A 23 -6.88 -31.09 -9.66
N GLU A 24 -7.78 -31.42 -10.59
CA GLU A 24 -7.75 -32.70 -11.31
C GLU A 24 -6.49 -32.85 -12.14
N LEU A 25 -6.05 -31.79 -12.81
CA LEU A 25 -4.79 -31.78 -13.60
C LEU A 25 -3.55 -31.95 -12.70
N GLY A 26 -3.52 -31.27 -11.56
CA GLY A 26 -2.44 -31.42 -10.58
C GLY A 26 -2.38 -32.83 -9.98
N ASN A 27 -3.52 -33.44 -9.69
CA ASN A 27 -3.61 -34.83 -9.24
C ASN A 27 -3.18 -35.84 -10.32
N ALA A 28 -3.24 -35.46 -11.59
CA ALA A 28 -2.77 -36.27 -12.71
C ALA A 28 -1.27 -36.03 -13.04
N ASP A 29 -0.49 -35.42 -12.14
CA ASP A 29 0.92 -35.05 -12.33
C ASP A 29 1.18 -34.14 -13.55
N PHE A 30 0.20 -33.32 -13.96
CA PHE A 30 0.38 -32.34 -15.01
C PHE A 30 1.06 -31.08 -14.46
N ASP A 31 2.06 -30.58 -15.19
CA ASP A 31 2.75 -29.34 -14.83
C ASP A 31 1.86 -28.12 -15.12
N LEU A 32 1.22 -27.58 -14.10
CA LEU A 32 0.30 -26.45 -14.20
C LEU A 32 0.96 -25.16 -14.69
N SER A 33 2.29 -25.03 -14.55
CA SER A 33 3.03 -23.86 -15.05
C SER A 33 2.96 -23.72 -16.57
N LEU A 34 2.64 -24.80 -17.29
CA LEU A 34 2.46 -24.81 -18.73
C LEU A 34 1.16 -24.20 -19.22
N LEU A 35 0.20 -23.98 -18.31
CA LEU A 35 -1.12 -23.43 -18.66
C LEU A 35 -1.12 -21.89 -18.81
N GLY A 36 -0.01 -21.23 -18.43
CA GLY A 36 0.15 -19.78 -18.59
C GLY A 36 -0.44 -18.95 -17.46
N PHE A 37 -0.88 -19.59 -16.37
CA PHE A 37 -1.22 -18.92 -15.12
C PHE A 37 0.07 -18.56 -14.37
N GLU A 38 0.08 -17.41 -13.70
CA GLU A 38 1.16 -17.08 -12.78
C GLU A 38 1.11 -17.98 -11.53
N GLN A 39 2.25 -18.27 -10.93
CA GLN A 39 2.33 -19.15 -9.75
C GLN A 39 1.38 -18.74 -8.63
N ARG A 40 1.15 -17.45 -8.50
CA ARG A 40 0.26 -16.86 -7.51
C ARG A 40 -1.22 -17.08 -7.86
N GLU A 41 -1.59 -16.87 -9.11
CA GLU A 41 -2.96 -17.19 -9.58
C GLU A 41 -3.31 -18.65 -9.33
N LEU A 42 -2.34 -19.55 -9.54
CA LEU A 42 -2.52 -20.96 -9.22
C LEU A 42 -2.66 -21.20 -7.71
N THR A 43 -1.91 -20.48 -6.88
CA THR A 43 -2.02 -20.60 -5.42
C THR A 43 -3.38 -20.11 -4.95
N ASP A 44 -3.86 -18.96 -5.45
CA ASP A 44 -5.16 -18.39 -5.07
C ASP A 44 -6.34 -19.25 -5.57
N LEU A 45 -6.23 -19.84 -6.78
CA LEU A 45 -7.26 -20.72 -7.34
C LEU A 45 -7.28 -22.11 -6.71
N LEU A 46 -6.17 -22.60 -6.18
CA LEU A 46 -6.04 -23.90 -5.52
C LEU A 46 -6.05 -23.78 -3.99
N ALA A 47 -6.17 -22.58 -3.45
CA ALA A 47 -6.38 -22.41 -2.01
C ALA A 47 -7.68 -23.13 -1.63
N ASP A 48 -7.60 -24.01 -0.63
CA ASP A 48 -8.80 -24.62 -0.06
C ASP A 48 -9.75 -23.49 0.35
N GLU A 49 -11.04 -23.65 0.04
CA GLU A 49 -12.03 -22.73 0.61
C GLU A 49 -11.82 -22.69 2.13
N PRO A 50 -11.84 -21.50 2.74
CA PRO A 50 -11.71 -21.41 4.19
C PRO A 50 -12.76 -22.32 4.80
N GLU A 51 -12.32 -23.27 5.65
CA GLU A 51 -13.25 -24.15 6.38
C GLU A 51 -14.30 -23.26 7.05
N GLU A 52 -15.58 -23.52 6.75
CA GLU A 52 -16.67 -22.83 7.44
C GLU A 52 -16.42 -22.92 8.95
N GLY A 53 -16.37 -21.75 9.60
CA GLY A 53 -16.21 -21.71 11.05
C GLY A 53 -17.27 -22.56 11.73
N LEU A 54 -16.95 -23.14 12.89
CA LEU A 54 -17.84 -24.01 13.67
C LEU A 54 -19.12 -23.32 14.16
N THR A 55 -19.23 -21.98 13.96
CA THR A 55 -20.39 -21.16 14.36
C THR A 55 -20.79 -20.30 13.16
N ASP A 56 -22.10 -20.05 13.05
CA ASP A 56 -22.64 -19.08 12.10
C ASP A 56 -21.97 -17.71 12.35
N PRO A 57 -21.26 -17.11 11.39
CA PRO A 57 -20.61 -15.82 11.58
C PRO A 57 -21.61 -14.69 11.87
N ASP A 58 -22.89 -14.86 11.55
CA ASP A 58 -23.97 -13.93 11.85
C ASP A 58 -24.65 -14.21 13.21
N GLU A 59 -24.34 -15.32 13.90
CA GLU A 59 -24.86 -15.63 15.22
C GLU A 59 -24.05 -14.93 16.31
N VAL A 60 -24.58 -13.82 16.81
CA VAL A 60 -23.98 -13.10 17.93
C VAL A 60 -24.63 -13.54 19.22
N PRO A 61 -23.93 -14.29 20.08
CA PRO A 61 -24.46 -14.63 21.40
C PRO A 61 -24.68 -13.34 22.23
N GLU A 62 -25.79 -13.29 22.96
CA GLU A 62 -26.00 -12.18 23.89
C GLU A 62 -24.85 -12.12 24.91
N PRO A 63 -24.32 -10.91 25.20
CA PRO A 63 -23.27 -10.75 26.21
C PRO A 63 -23.73 -11.39 27.54
N PRO A 64 -22.86 -12.14 28.22
CA PRO A 64 -23.21 -12.69 29.54
C PRO A 64 -23.55 -11.56 30.51
N ALA A 65 -24.51 -11.80 31.40
CA ALA A 65 -24.98 -10.83 32.39
C ALA A 65 -23.84 -10.34 33.32
N GLU A 66 -22.81 -11.15 33.52
CA GLU A 66 -21.57 -10.79 34.20
C GLU A 66 -20.41 -10.97 33.26
N ALA A 67 -19.51 -9.98 33.18
CA ALA A 67 -18.34 -10.05 32.34
C ALA A 67 -17.43 -11.19 32.81
N VAL A 68 -17.11 -12.09 31.89
CA VAL A 68 -16.18 -13.22 32.13
C VAL A 68 -14.73 -12.73 32.10
N THR A 69 -14.42 -11.84 31.15
CA THR A 69 -13.08 -11.28 30.98
C THR A 69 -12.82 -10.15 31.96
N GLN A 70 -11.65 -10.17 32.61
CA GLN A 70 -11.20 -9.15 33.56
C GLN A 70 -9.96 -8.43 33.02
N PRO A 71 -9.68 -7.18 33.48
CA PRO A 71 -8.44 -6.50 33.17
C PRO A 71 -7.21 -7.37 33.51
N GLY A 72 -6.32 -7.56 32.56
CA GLY A 72 -5.13 -8.41 32.66
C GLY A 72 -5.30 -9.80 32.03
N ASP A 73 -6.51 -10.22 31.69
CA ASP A 73 -6.73 -11.51 31.03
C ASP A 73 -6.21 -11.50 29.59
N LEU A 74 -5.43 -12.52 29.27
CA LEU A 74 -4.91 -12.79 27.93
C LEU A 74 -5.61 -14.01 27.33
N TRP A 75 -6.34 -13.79 26.26
CA TRP A 75 -6.96 -14.85 25.47
C TRP A 75 -6.05 -15.29 24.34
N VAL A 76 -5.97 -16.57 24.08
CA VAL A 76 -5.23 -17.17 22.96
C VAL A 76 -6.24 -17.85 22.05
N LEU A 77 -6.31 -17.40 20.81
CA LEU A 77 -7.28 -17.80 19.78
C LEU A 77 -6.51 -18.32 18.56
N GLY A 78 -6.16 -19.61 18.56
CA GLY A 78 -5.20 -20.12 17.58
C GLY A 78 -3.84 -19.45 17.73
N ASP A 79 -3.37 -18.80 16.68
CA ASP A 79 -2.11 -18.04 16.69
C ASP A 79 -2.27 -16.59 17.16
N HIS A 80 -3.52 -16.14 17.35
CA HIS A 80 -3.85 -14.78 17.75
C HIS A 80 -3.91 -14.62 19.28
N ARG A 81 -3.69 -13.41 19.75
CA ARG A 81 -3.77 -13.04 21.16
C ARG A 81 -4.61 -11.80 21.36
N LEU A 82 -5.45 -11.82 22.39
CA LEU A 82 -6.27 -10.68 22.78
C LEU A 82 -6.11 -10.42 24.28
N LEU A 83 -5.60 -9.23 24.63
CA LEU A 83 -5.41 -8.79 26.01
C LEU A 83 -6.52 -7.81 26.42
N CYS A 84 -7.19 -8.07 27.51
CA CYS A 84 -8.01 -7.07 28.18
C CYS A 84 -7.08 -6.13 28.98
N GLY A 85 -6.59 -5.06 28.36
CA GLY A 85 -5.57 -4.17 28.92
C GLY A 85 -5.67 -2.74 28.44
N ASP A 86 -4.75 -1.91 28.88
CA ASP A 86 -4.62 -0.52 28.47
C ASP A 86 -3.56 -0.40 27.38
N SER A 87 -3.96 0.02 26.19
CA SER A 87 -3.07 0.21 25.03
C SER A 87 -2.06 1.35 25.23
N THR A 88 -2.28 2.23 26.21
CA THR A 88 -1.34 3.31 26.56
C THR A 88 -0.26 2.85 27.55
N ASP A 89 -0.43 1.67 28.15
CA ASP A 89 0.53 1.10 29.09
C ASP A 89 1.56 0.21 28.39
N ALA A 90 2.82 0.60 28.44
CA ALA A 90 3.92 -0.11 27.79
C ALA A 90 4.13 -1.54 28.33
N GLU A 91 3.81 -1.80 29.60
CA GLU A 91 3.93 -3.14 30.20
C GLU A 91 2.85 -4.06 29.64
N SER A 92 1.62 -3.59 29.50
CA SER A 92 0.51 -4.31 28.85
C SER A 92 0.83 -4.66 27.39
N VAL A 93 1.35 -3.71 26.62
CA VAL A 93 1.76 -3.94 25.23
C VAL A 93 2.90 -4.98 25.16
N ALA A 94 3.92 -4.84 25.98
CA ALA A 94 5.03 -5.79 26.04
C ALA A 94 4.56 -7.21 26.45
N TYR A 95 3.62 -7.30 27.39
CA TYR A 95 3.03 -8.57 27.81
C TYR A 95 2.27 -9.26 26.69
N LEU A 96 1.39 -8.52 25.97
CA LEU A 96 0.66 -9.02 24.82
C LEU A 96 1.61 -9.56 23.74
N LEU A 97 2.62 -8.78 23.37
CA LEU A 97 3.56 -9.11 22.30
C LEU A 97 4.56 -10.21 22.70
N SER A 98 4.83 -10.38 23.99
CA SER A 98 5.73 -11.44 24.52
C SER A 98 7.10 -11.50 23.82
N GLY A 99 7.67 -10.32 23.49
CA GLY A 99 8.94 -10.19 22.81
C GLY A 99 8.93 -10.27 21.29
N ALA A 100 7.76 -10.45 20.69
CA ALA A 100 7.61 -10.41 19.24
C ALA A 100 7.66 -8.97 18.69
N THR A 101 8.06 -8.82 17.45
CA THR A 101 8.04 -7.55 16.71
C THR A 101 6.80 -7.42 15.86
N VAL A 102 6.38 -6.18 15.62
CA VAL A 102 5.15 -5.82 14.91
C VAL A 102 5.51 -5.35 13.51
N ALA A 103 5.04 -6.05 12.49
CA ALA A 103 5.21 -5.67 11.09
C ALA A 103 4.17 -4.63 10.65
N LEU A 104 2.97 -4.68 11.25
CA LEU A 104 1.84 -3.83 10.90
C LEU A 104 1.13 -3.34 12.17
N VAL A 105 0.92 -2.03 12.29
CA VAL A 105 0.00 -1.43 13.27
C VAL A 105 -1.27 -1.01 12.55
N HIS A 106 -2.42 -1.52 12.99
CA HIS A 106 -3.73 -1.05 12.58
C HIS A 106 -4.45 -0.45 13.77
N ALA A 107 -4.76 0.84 13.75
CA ALA A 107 -5.34 1.53 14.89
C ALA A 107 -6.60 2.33 14.51
N ASP A 108 -7.70 2.02 15.20
CA ASP A 108 -8.96 2.77 15.14
C ASP A 108 -9.27 3.38 16.52
N PRO A 109 -8.51 4.42 16.93
CA PRO A 109 -8.62 5.01 18.26
C PRO A 109 -9.94 5.75 18.42
N PRO A 110 -10.39 6.05 19.68
CA PRO A 110 -11.51 6.96 19.91
C PRO A 110 -11.22 8.36 19.33
N TYR A 111 -12.25 8.96 18.71
CA TYR A 111 -12.15 10.24 17.98
C TYR A 111 -12.60 11.45 18.79
N GLY A 112 -13.02 11.26 20.04
CA GLY A 112 -13.56 12.35 20.85
C GLY A 112 -14.98 12.77 20.44
N MET A 113 -15.77 11.84 19.91
CA MET A 113 -17.14 12.04 19.43
C MET A 113 -18.20 11.96 20.53
N GLY A 114 -17.79 11.73 21.78
CA GLY A 114 -18.70 11.64 22.92
C GLY A 114 -19.47 10.32 23.03
N LYS A 115 -18.89 9.22 22.53
CA LYS A 115 -19.52 7.90 22.46
C LYS A 115 -19.24 6.98 23.65
N GLU A 116 -18.76 7.50 24.77
CA GLU A 116 -18.53 6.67 25.98
C GLU A 116 -19.80 5.97 26.48
N ASN A 117 -20.94 6.64 26.37
CA ASN A 117 -22.23 6.04 26.73
C ASN A 117 -22.65 4.89 25.78
N ASP A 118 -22.07 4.85 24.59
CA ASP A 118 -22.27 3.80 23.59
C ASP A 118 -21.17 2.73 23.67
N GLY A 119 -20.36 2.73 24.74
CA GLY A 119 -19.32 1.73 25.02
C GLY A 119 -17.93 2.02 24.45
N VAL A 120 -17.71 3.19 23.84
CA VAL A 120 -16.39 3.57 23.31
C VAL A 120 -15.60 4.29 24.38
N GLN A 121 -14.73 3.57 25.07
CA GLN A 121 -13.92 4.11 26.16
C GLN A 121 -13.02 5.26 25.68
N ASN A 122 -12.86 6.32 26.48
CA ASN A 122 -12.06 7.53 26.21
C ASN A 122 -12.59 8.41 25.06
N ASP A 123 -13.77 8.17 24.52
CA ASP A 123 -14.32 8.95 23.40
C ASP A 123 -14.90 10.32 23.84
N ASN A 124 -14.91 10.61 25.14
CA ASN A 124 -15.21 11.96 25.68
C ASN A 124 -13.95 12.85 25.80
N LEU A 125 -12.76 12.32 25.47
CA LEU A 125 -11.55 13.13 25.44
C LEU A 125 -11.62 14.15 24.30
N TYR A 126 -11.07 15.34 24.55
CA TYR A 126 -11.15 16.44 23.60
C TYR A 126 -9.84 17.22 23.54
N ARG A 127 -9.44 17.64 22.33
CA ARG A 127 -8.23 18.44 22.05
C ARG A 127 -6.98 17.87 22.72
N ASP A 128 -6.31 18.63 23.56
CA ASP A 128 -5.01 18.30 24.14
C ASP A 128 -5.01 17.00 24.94
N LYS A 129 -6.15 16.63 25.54
CA LYS A 129 -6.29 15.33 26.23
C LYS A 129 -6.35 14.18 25.25
N LEU A 130 -7.06 14.37 24.14
CA LEU A 130 -7.13 13.39 23.06
C LEU A 130 -5.75 13.24 22.40
N ASP A 131 -5.08 14.35 22.11
CA ASP A 131 -3.71 14.31 21.55
C ASP A 131 -2.75 13.55 22.47
N THR A 132 -2.83 13.80 23.78
CA THR A 132 -2.01 13.10 24.79
C THR A 132 -2.29 11.62 24.79
N PHE A 133 -3.54 11.21 24.74
CA PHE A 133 -3.96 9.81 24.66
C PHE A 133 -3.44 9.15 23.37
N GLN A 134 -3.62 9.81 22.22
CA GLN A 134 -3.18 9.32 20.93
C GLN A 134 -1.66 9.07 20.91
N MET A 135 -0.89 9.99 21.48
CA MET A 135 0.56 9.84 21.57
C MET A 135 1.00 8.83 22.61
N ALA A 136 0.19 8.55 23.63
CA ALA A 136 0.52 7.58 24.67
C ALA A 136 0.49 6.15 24.11
N TRP A 137 -0.59 5.73 23.44
CA TRP A 137 -0.65 4.40 22.86
C TRP A 137 0.40 4.21 21.73
N TRP A 138 0.64 5.26 20.92
CA TRP A 138 1.68 5.20 19.90
C TRP A 138 3.07 4.96 20.52
N LYS A 139 3.41 5.70 21.57
CA LYS A 139 4.68 5.53 22.30
C LYS A 139 4.83 4.15 22.95
N ALA A 140 3.73 3.56 23.41
CA ALA A 140 3.74 2.23 24.00
C ALA A 140 4.08 1.15 22.97
N VAL A 141 3.54 1.21 21.74
CA VAL A 141 3.82 0.21 20.71
C VAL A 141 5.08 0.50 19.91
N ARG A 142 5.46 1.77 19.72
CA ARG A 142 6.55 2.19 18.81
C ARG A 142 7.87 1.42 18.99
N PRO A 143 8.34 1.08 20.21
CA PRO A 143 9.57 0.30 20.41
C PRO A 143 9.50 -1.13 19.88
N HIS A 144 8.31 -1.66 19.65
CA HIS A 144 8.06 -3.02 19.19
C HIS A 144 7.85 -3.11 17.68
N ILE A 145 7.70 -1.97 16.98
CA ILE A 145 7.47 -1.96 15.53
C ILE A 145 8.81 -2.20 14.82
N GLU A 146 8.78 -3.09 13.85
CA GLU A 146 9.94 -3.40 12.99
C GLU A 146 10.46 -2.14 12.29
N ASP A 147 11.75 -2.10 11.98
CA ASP A 147 12.38 -0.97 11.28
C ASP A 147 11.79 -0.70 9.88
N ASN A 148 11.15 -1.71 9.31
CA ASN A 148 10.45 -1.69 8.03
C ASN A 148 8.94 -1.95 8.20
N GLY A 149 8.39 -1.71 9.38
CA GLY A 149 6.96 -1.87 9.65
C GLY A 149 6.09 -0.79 9.02
N SER A 150 4.79 -1.03 9.02
CA SER A 150 3.76 -0.14 8.51
C SER A 150 2.74 0.24 9.58
N ALA A 151 2.00 1.34 9.39
CA ALA A 151 0.93 1.74 10.30
C ALA A 151 -0.24 2.38 9.54
N TYR A 152 -1.45 1.98 9.90
CA TYR A 152 -2.73 2.57 9.47
C TYR A 152 -3.43 3.13 10.69
N ILE A 153 -3.71 4.43 10.68
CA ILE A 153 -4.34 5.13 11.81
C ILE A 153 -5.59 5.85 11.32
N TRP A 154 -6.74 5.38 11.80
CA TRP A 154 -8.05 5.93 11.47
C TRP A 154 -8.39 7.15 12.32
N GLY A 155 -9.24 8.02 11.78
CA GLY A 155 -9.70 9.20 12.49
C GLY A 155 -10.59 10.12 11.65
N THR A 156 -11.08 11.18 12.27
CA THR A 156 -11.62 12.30 11.51
C THR A 156 -10.49 13.12 10.90
N ALA A 157 -10.79 13.90 9.87
CA ALA A 157 -9.79 14.77 9.26
C ALA A 157 -9.09 15.70 10.28
N THR A 158 -9.85 16.24 11.23
CA THR A 158 -9.30 17.12 12.26
C THR A 158 -8.37 16.39 13.22
N ASP A 159 -8.76 15.20 13.67
CA ASP A 159 -7.97 14.42 14.64
C ASP A 159 -6.67 13.92 14.04
N LEU A 160 -6.72 13.47 12.78
CA LEU A 160 -5.52 13.05 12.05
C LEU A 160 -4.54 14.20 11.80
N TRP A 161 -5.04 15.40 11.48
CA TRP A 161 -4.22 16.61 11.39
C TRP A 161 -3.56 16.96 12.73
N ARG A 162 -4.32 16.86 13.83
CA ARG A 162 -3.80 17.09 15.18
C ARG A 162 -2.75 16.06 15.53
N LEU A 163 -2.99 14.79 15.30
CA LEU A 163 -2.05 13.70 15.54
C LEU A 163 -0.74 13.91 14.76
N TRP A 164 -0.85 14.25 13.49
CA TRP A 164 0.30 14.45 12.60
C TRP A 164 1.14 15.67 12.98
N TYR A 165 0.52 16.81 13.18
CA TYR A 165 1.24 18.07 13.42
C TYR A 165 1.34 18.44 14.90
N VAL A 166 0.27 18.37 15.66
CA VAL A 166 0.24 18.78 17.07
C VAL A 166 0.80 17.68 17.98
N GLY A 167 0.40 16.43 17.74
CA GLY A 167 0.91 15.26 18.45
C GLY A 167 2.37 14.97 18.14
N GLY A 168 2.88 15.44 17.02
CA GLY A 168 4.28 15.33 16.65
C GLY A 168 4.66 14.06 15.89
N LEU A 169 3.69 13.33 15.32
CA LEU A 169 3.98 12.17 14.46
C LEU A 169 4.85 12.55 13.26
N ASN A 170 4.66 13.74 12.69
CA ASN A 170 5.49 14.25 11.59
C ASN A 170 6.96 14.45 11.95
N THR A 171 7.28 14.50 13.24
CA THR A 171 8.66 14.61 13.75
C THR A 171 9.20 13.28 14.24
N SER A 172 8.38 12.23 14.26
CA SER A 172 8.82 10.88 14.57
C SER A 172 9.87 10.42 13.57
N GLU A 173 10.98 9.94 14.09
CA GLU A 173 12.07 9.47 13.27
C GLU A 173 11.61 8.36 12.31
N ARG A 174 12.02 8.50 11.05
CA ARG A 174 11.85 7.47 10.01
C ARG A 174 10.40 7.16 9.61
N LEU A 175 9.40 7.93 10.00
CA LEU A 175 8.04 7.80 9.49
C LEU A 175 7.90 8.49 8.14
N THR A 176 7.49 7.74 7.13
CA THR A 176 7.14 8.25 5.80
C THR A 176 5.64 8.08 5.59
N MET A 177 4.90 9.19 5.51
CA MET A 177 3.49 9.17 5.13
C MET A 177 3.38 8.76 3.67
N ARG A 178 2.59 7.72 3.39
CA ARG A 178 2.35 7.20 2.03
C ARG A 178 1.07 7.75 1.45
N ASN A 179 -0.04 7.61 2.18
CA ASN A 179 -1.35 8.04 1.71
C ASN A 179 -2.19 8.60 2.86
N GLU A 180 -3.12 9.47 2.53
CA GLU A 180 -4.36 9.69 3.25
C GLU A 180 -5.44 8.88 2.53
N ILE A 181 -5.88 7.78 3.14
CA ILE A 181 -6.94 6.93 2.60
C ILE A 181 -8.28 7.54 3.00
N VAL A 182 -9.21 7.62 2.08
CA VAL A 182 -10.56 8.13 2.31
C VAL A 182 -11.56 6.99 2.15
N TRP A 183 -12.20 6.60 3.24
CA TRP A 183 -13.32 5.67 3.19
C TRP A 183 -14.61 6.42 2.89
N ASP A 184 -15.19 6.19 1.72
CA ASP A 184 -16.52 6.65 1.35
C ASP A 184 -17.58 5.69 1.91
N LYS A 185 -18.35 6.17 2.87
CA LYS A 185 -19.44 5.40 3.49
C LYS A 185 -20.74 5.44 2.69
N LYS A 186 -20.71 5.99 1.49
CA LYS A 186 -21.83 6.13 0.52
C LYS A 186 -23.05 6.88 1.06
N SER A 187 -23.09 7.20 2.33
CA SER A 187 -24.18 7.95 2.94
C SER A 187 -23.65 8.96 3.95
N GLY A 188 -24.02 10.21 3.81
CA GLY A 188 -23.75 11.24 4.81
C GLY A 188 -24.38 10.88 6.16
N GLN A 189 -23.63 11.08 7.25
CA GLN A 189 -24.18 10.87 8.59
C GLN A 189 -25.20 11.95 8.90
N GLY A 190 -26.43 11.54 8.89
CA GLY A 190 -27.60 12.14 9.41
C GLY A 190 -27.61 13.64 9.47
N MET A 191 -27.98 14.32 8.46
CA MET A 191 -28.45 15.61 8.85
C MET A 191 -28.84 16.49 7.68
N SER A 192 -30.07 16.42 7.33
CA SER A 192 -30.78 17.54 6.75
C SER A 192 -31.18 18.55 7.88
N SER A 193 -30.22 19.21 8.49
CA SER A 193 -30.52 20.31 9.39
C SER A 193 -30.16 21.62 8.71
N GLU A 194 -31.12 22.47 8.50
CA GLU A 194 -30.95 23.85 8.01
C GLU A 194 -29.98 24.69 8.89
N GLN A 195 -29.68 24.19 10.10
CA GLN A 195 -28.77 24.84 11.05
C GLN A 195 -27.30 24.46 10.84
N HIS A 196 -27.02 23.43 10.03
CA HIS A 196 -25.65 23.01 9.76
C HIS A 196 -24.97 24.00 8.81
N ARG A 197 -23.85 24.54 9.28
CA ARG A 197 -22.97 25.40 8.47
C ARG A 197 -21.79 24.66 7.87
N MET A 198 -21.96 23.36 7.58
CA MET A 198 -20.95 22.48 6.99
C MET A 198 -21.65 21.42 6.14
N PHE A 199 -20.90 20.84 5.21
CA PHE A 199 -21.38 19.69 4.48
C PHE A 199 -21.45 18.47 5.40
N PRO A 200 -22.48 17.60 5.28
CA PRO A 200 -22.56 16.35 6.03
C PRO A 200 -21.34 15.48 5.75
N THR A 201 -20.75 14.92 6.80
CA THR A 201 -19.56 14.05 6.66
C THR A 201 -19.98 12.67 6.18
N ALA A 202 -19.62 12.32 4.97
CA ALA A 202 -19.87 11.01 4.37
C ALA A 202 -18.63 10.08 4.39
N THR A 203 -17.50 10.58 4.88
CA THR A 203 -16.23 9.86 4.80
C THR A 203 -15.59 9.69 6.17
N GLU A 204 -14.77 8.65 6.31
CA GLU A 204 -13.71 8.55 7.31
C GLU A 204 -12.36 8.53 6.63
N ARG A 205 -11.30 8.76 7.40
CA ARG A 205 -9.95 8.87 6.85
C ARG A 205 -8.99 8.00 7.62
N CYS A 206 -7.96 7.54 6.92
CA CYS A 206 -6.86 6.79 7.50
C CYS A 206 -5.54 7.37 7.00
N LEU A 207 -4.60 7.59 7.90
CA LEU A 207 -3.22 7.88 7.51
C LEU A 207 -2.44 6.57 7.41
N PHE A 208 -1.85 6.34 6.25
CA PHE A 208 -0.98 5.20 5.99
C PHE A 208 0.48 5.63 6.03
N PHE A 209 1.25 4.99 6.89
CA PHE A 209 2.68 5.24 7.09
C PHE A 209 3.50 3.98 6.87
N MET A 210 4.72 4.18 6.43
CA MET A 210 5.78 3.18 6.47
C MET A 210 6.98 3.71 7.23
N LEU A 211 7.68 2.88 7.96
CA LEU A 211 8.92 3.25 8.61
C LEU A 211 10.08 3.27 7.62
N GLY A 212 11.00 4.19 7.83
CA GLY A 212 12.18 4.36 7.00
C GLY A 212 11.92 5.07 5.67
N GLU A 213 12.97 5.20 4.89
CA GLU A 213 12.93 5.75 3.55
C GLU A 213 12.33 4.72 2.57
N GLN A 214 11.32 5.10 1.81
CA GLN A 214 10.54 4.19 0.97
C GLN A 214 10.73 4.41 -0.54
N GLY A 215 11.43 5.45 -0.94
CA GLY A 215 11.67 5.77 -2.34
C GLY A 215 13.08 5.39 -2.78
N PHE A 216 13.20 4.64 -3.87
CA PHE A 216 14.48 4.47 -4.55
C PHE A 216 14.56 5.46 -5.70
N ASN A 217 15.43 6.47 -5.58
CA ASN A 217 15.59 7.52 -6.61
C ASN A 217 14.25 8.10 -7.10
N ASN A 218 13.33 8.38 -6.17
CA ASN A 218 11.94 8.68 -6.48
C ASN A 218 11.65 10.16 -6.77
N ASN A 219 12.65 11.03 -6.72
CA ASN A 219 12.51 12.42 -7.10
C ASN A 219 13.38 12.76 -8.33
N ALA A 220 13.04 13.88 -8.98
CA ALA A 220 13.71 14.33 -10.19
C ALA A 220 15.21 14.61 -10.01
N ASP A 221 15.63 14.88 -8.77
CA ASP A 221 17.00 15.22 -8.44
C ASP A 221 17.84 13.98 -8.03
N ASN A 222 17.20 12.84 -7.87
CA ASN A 222 17.86 11.58 -7.52
C ASN A 222 18.41 10.89 -8.77
N TYR A 223 19.46 11.46 -9.31
CA TYR A 223 20.22 10.87 -10.39
C TYR A 223 21.12 9.75 -9.86
N TRP A 224 21.07 8.55 -10.49
CA TRP A 224 21.98 7.49 -10.14
C TRP A 224 23.34 7.69 -10.85
N ASP A 225 24.39 7.88 -10.08
CA ASP A 225 25.73 8.16 -10.60
C ASP A 225 26.25 7.10 -11.59
N GLY A 226 25.74 5.87 -11.50
CA GLY A 226 26.04 4.80 -12.44
C GLY A 226 25.66 5.10 -13.90
N TRP A 227 24.71 6.03 -14.13
CA TRP A 227 24.37 6.48 -15.49
C TRP A 227 25.40 7.46 -16.12
N GLU A 228 26.28 8.02 -15.29
CA GLU A 228 27.22 9.05 -15.72
C GLU A 228 28.05 8.70 -16.96
N PRO A 229 28.55 7.46 -17.14
CA PRO A 229 29.33 7.11 -18.34
C PRO A 229 28.56 7.32 -19.64
N LEU A 230 27.24 7.12 -19.65
CA LEU A 230 26.40 7.33 -20.82
C LEU A 230 25.97 8.79 -20.94
N ARG A 231 25.54 9.41 -19.84
CA ARG A 231 25.12 10.81 -19.82
C ARG A 231 26.26 11.74 -20.23
N ALA A 232 27.44 11.56 -19.63
CA ALA A 232 28.61 12.39 -19.94
C ALA A 232 29.03 12.25 -21.40
N TYR A 233 28.99 11.02 -21.94
CA TYR A 233 29.24 10.80 -23.37
C TYR A 233 28.24 11.60 -24.22
N LEU A 234 26.93 11.42 -23.99
CA LEU A 234 25.90 12.11 -24.77
C LEU A 234 25.99 13.62 -24.66
N ALA A 235 26.16 14.16 -23.45
CA ALA A 235 26.34 15.59 -23.20
C ALA A 235 27.62 16.16 -23.88
N GLY A 236 28.72 15.40 -23.85
CA GLY A 236 29.95 15.73 -24.50
C GLY A 236 29.83 15.84 -26.04
N GLU A 237 29.06 14.95 -26.65
CA GLU A 237 28.81 14.97 -28.09
C GLU A 237 27.95 16.17 -28.50
N VAL A 238 26.93 16.53 -27.71
CA VAL A 238 26.14 17.75 -27.91
C VAL A 238 27.03 19.01 -27.78
N ALA A 239 27.86 19.06 -26.73
CA ALA A 239 28.79 20.18 -26.53
C ALA A 239 29.80 20.33 -27.67
N ARG A 240 30.30 19.20 -28.21
CA ARG A 240 31.21 19.17 -29.38
C ARG A 240 30.56 19.82 -30.60
N MET A 241 29.27 19.60 -30.81
CA MET A 241 28.49 20.18 -31.90
C MET A 241 28.04 21.62 -31.62
N LYS A 242 28.15 22.06 -30.36
CA LYS A 242 27.61 23.34 -29.85
C LYS A 242 26.10 23.48 -30.07
N TRP A 243 25.38 22.35 -29.98
CA TRP A 243 23.94 22.34 -30.10
C TRP A 243 23.26 22.71 -28.77
N ASP A 244 22.18 23.46 -28.90
CA ASP A 244 21.29 23.76 -27.77
C ASP A 244 20.00 22.95 -27.80
N ALA A 245 19.09 23.19 -26.85
CA ALA A 245 17.81 22.46 -26.76
C ALA A 245 16.93 22.67 -28.02
N LYS A 246 17.03 23.83 -28.69
CA LYS A 246 16.27 24.11 -29.92
C LYS A 246 16.83 23.32 -31.10
N ASP A 247 18.16 23.17 -31.18
CA ASP A 247 18.78 22.34 -32.19
C ASP A 247 18.38 20.89 -32.05
N ILE A 248 18.42 20.36 -30.82
CA ILE A 248 18.00 18.97 -30.53
C ILE A 248 16.54 18.80 -30.93
N GLN A 249 15.65 19.72 -30.52
CA GLN A 249 14.22 19.62 -30.87
C GLN A 249 14.02 19.70 -32.41
N ARG A 250 14.76 20.53 -33.10
CA ARG A 250 14.69 20.65 -34.57
C ARG A 250 15.15 19.37 -35.27
N ILE A 251 16.19 18.69 -34.73
CA ILE A 251 16.74 17.45 -35.32
C ILE A 251 15.85 16.24 -34.99
N THR A 252 15.41 16.11 -33.75
CA THR A 252 14.69 14.93 -33.28
C THR A 252 13.17 15.05 -33.32
N GLY A 253 12.66 16.28 -33.46
CA GLY A 253 11.21 16.56 -33.42
C GLY A 253 10.61 16.64 -32.00
N VAL A 254 11.41 16.37 -30.93
CA VAL A 254 10.91 16.30 -29.55
C VAL A 254 11.75 17.16 -28.59
N GLY A 255 11.10 17.73 -27.56
CA GLY A 255 11.74 18.62 -26.58
C GLY A 255 12.33 17.89 -25.37
N MET A 256 13.14 16.84 -25.59
CA MET A 256 13.66 15.97 -24.54
C MET A 256 15.11 16.25 -24.13
N TYR A 257 15.62 17.46 -24.38
CA TYR A 257 17.02 17.80 -24.11
C TYR A 257 17.46 17.50 -22.67
N SER A 258 16.70 17.97 -21.68
CA SER A 258 17.03 17.76 -20.26
C SER A 258 17.03 16.29 -19.87
N HIS A 259 16.12 15.50 -20.41
CA HIS A 259 16.03 14.09 -20.10
C HIS A 259 17.19 13.24 -20.67
N TRP A 260 17.80 13.66 -21.76
CA TRP A 260 18.88 12.88 -22.39
C TRP A 260 20.28 13.36 -22.01
N PHE A 261 20.45 14.64 -21.66
CA PHE A 261 21.77 15.24 -21.50
C PHE A 261 22.07 15.86 -20.14
N SER A 262 21.05 16.04 -19.29
CA SER A 262 21.23 16.51 -17.91
C SER A 262 20.94 15.41 -16.88
N GLU A 263 21.27 15.64 -15.63
CA GLU A 263 21.03 14.72 -14.52
C GLU A 263 19.54 14.68 -14.13
N SER A 264 18.79 15.75 -14.41
CA SER A 264 17.37 15.84 -14.06
C SER A 264 16.55 14.88 -14.91
N GLN A 265 15.90 13.91 -14.25
CA GLN A 265 14.99 12.93 -14.88
C GLN A 265 15.65 12.16 -16.05
N TRP A 266 16.93 11.87 -15.93
CA TRP A 266 17.68 11.25 -17.03
C TRP A 266 17.08 9.91 -17.49
N THR A 267 16.97 9.79 -18.80
CA THR A 267 16.58 8.55 -19.48
C THR A 267 17.49 8.33 -20.69
N MET A 268 17.70 7.05 -21.06
CA MET A 268 18.42 6.73 -22.28
C MET A 268 17.68 7.27 -23.51
N ILE A 269 18.40 7.95 -24.39
CA ILE A 269 17.86 8.43 -25.66
C ILE A 269 17.41 7.24 -26.53
N PRO A 270 16.19 7.26 -27.11
CA PRO A 270 15.73 6.23 -28.06
C PRO A 270 16.61 6.17 -29.32
N GLN A 271 16.72 4.98 -29.90
CA GLN A 271 17.55 4.71 -31.06
C GLN A 271 17.29 5.66 -32.22
N GLU A 272 16.03 5.86 -32.59
CA GLU A 272 15.61 6.72 -33.68
C GLU A 272 16.12 8.18 -33.54
N HIS A 273 16.07 8.71 -32.32
CA HIS A 273 16.51 10.06 -32.04
C HIS A 273 18.04 10.15 -32.00
N TYR A 274 18.72 9.12 -31.49
CA TYR A 274 20.16 9.06 -31.52
C TYR A 274 20.69 8.99 -32.95
N GLU A 275 20.10 8.16 -33.80
CA GLU A 275 20.46 8.04 -35.22
C GLU A 275 20.22 9.36 -36.00
N ALA A 276 19.12 10.08 -35.66
CA ALA A 276 18.88 11.40 -36.22
C ALA A 276 19.99 12.40 -35.85
N LEU A 277 20.48 12.35 -34.61
CA LEU A 277 21.63 13.17 -34.18
C LEU A 277 22.93 12.75 -34.88
N GLN A 278 23.17 11.45 -35.04
CA GLN A 278 24.32 10.95 -35.80
C GLN A 278 24.32 11.46 -37.25
N GLN A 279 23.17 11.39 -37.89
CA GLN A 279 23.01 11.87 -39.26
C GLN A 279 23.25 13.37 -39.37
N ALA A 280 22.67 14.18 -38.46
CA ALA A 280 22.85 15.63 -38.42
C ALA A 280 24.28 16.02 -38.08
N ALA A 281 25.00 15.23 -37.29
CA ALA A 281 26.40 15.46 -36.95
C ALA A 281 27.36 15.14 -38.10
N ALA A 282 26.94 14.43 -39.12
CA ALA A 282 27.71 14.11 -40.34
C ALA A 282 29.12 13.58 -40.02
N GLY A 283 29.23 12.67 -39.08
CA GLY A 283 30.50 12.02 -38.66
C GLY A 283 31.43 12.88 -37.78
N LYS A 284 30.97 14.04 -37.30
CA LYS A 284 31.76 14.90 -36.39
C LYS A 284 31.55 14.61 -34.91
N ALA A 285 30.43 13.95 -34.59
CA ALA A 285 30.03 13.61 -33.22
C ALA A 285 29.10 12.37 -33.24
N PHE A 286 28.73 11.85 -32.08
CA PHE A 286 27.85 10.69 -31.92
C PHE A 286 28.39 9.44 -32.64
N LEU A 287 29.70 9.20 -32.51
CA LEU A 287 30.39 8.16 -33.28
C LEU A 287 30.17 6.74 -32.76
N ARG A 288 29.72 6.58 -31.52
CA ARG A 288 29.42 5.23 -31.00
C ARG A 288 28.17 4.67 -31.68
N PRO A 289 28.16 3.38 -32.04
CA PRO A 289 26.94 2.74 -32.55
C PRO A 289 25.88 2.64 -31.43
N TYR A 290 24.62 2.60 -31.81
CA TYR A 290 23.53 2.40 -30.83
C TYR A 290 23.27 0.92 -30.51
N ASP A 291 23.85 0.03 -31.19
CA ASP A 291 23.60 -1.41 -31.14
C ASP A 291 24.11 -2.11 -29.86
N SER A 292 24.00 -3.44 -29.84
CA SER A 292 24.47 -4.32 -28.77
C SER A 292 25.92 -4.77 -28.93
N SER A 293 26.73 -4.13 -29.79
CA SER A 293 28.16 -4.41 -29.90
C SER A 293 28.92 -3.99 -28.64
N ALA A 294 30.12 -4.47 -28.43
CA ALA A 294 30.92 -4.20 -27.23
C ALA A 294 31.16 -2.70 -26.98
N THR A 295 31.10 -1.86 -28.01
CA THR A 295 31.21 -0.39 -27.91
C THR A 295 29.86 0.35 -28.03
N GLY A 296 28.78 -0.40 -28.24
CA GLY A 296 27.44 0.12 -28.46
C GLY A 296 26.83 0.81 -27.21
N LEU A 297 26.02 1.82 -27.44
CA LEU A 297 25.33 2.51 -26.35
C LEU A 297 24.32 1.56 -25.67
N LYS A 298 23.60 0.78 -26.46
CA LYS A 298 22.59 -0.16 -25.94
C LYS A 298 23.23 -1.20 -25.04
N GLN A 299 24.35 -1.81 -25.44
CA GLN A 299 25.08 -2.78 -24.62
C GLN A 299 25.53 -2.17 -23.28
N THR A 300 26.06 -0.95 -23.33
CA THR A 300 26.49 -0.24 -22.12
C THR A 300 25.28 0.08 -21.22
N HIS A 301 24.19 0.57 -21.81
CA HIS A 301 22.95 0.87 -21.06
C HIS A 301 22.35 -0.38 -20.43
N ASP A 302 22.26 -1.48 -21.16
CA ASP A 302 21.65 -2.72 -20.67
C ASP A 302 22.44 -3.30 -19.49
N GLY A 303 23.78 -3.23 -19.53
CA GLY A 303 24.63 -3.61 -18.40
C GLY A 303 24.40 -2.72 -17.17
N LEU A 304 24.44 -1.39 -17.35
CA LEU A 304 24.16 -0.46 -16.25
C LEU A 304 22.74 -0.59 -15.72
N LYS A 305 21.77 -0.88 -16.57
CA LYS A 305 20.39 -1.13 -16.17
C LYS A 305 20.26 -2.36 -15.27
N GLN A 306 20.97 -3.45 -15.58
CA GLN A 306 20.98 -4.63 -14.72
C GLN A 306 21.54 -4.31 -13.33
N ASP A 307 22.63 -3.52 -13.25
CA ASP A 307 23.19 -3.09 -11.97
C ASP A 307 22.21 -2.19 -11.20
N HIS A 308 21.57 -1.26 -11.89
CA HIS A 308 20.55 -0.39 -11.29
C HIS A 308 19.33 -1.17 -10.79
N ASP A 309 18.81 -2.12 -11.58
CA ASP A 309 17.67 -2.96 -11.22
C ASP A 309 18.00 -3.83 -10.00
N LYS A 310 19.24 -4.35 -9.92
CA LYS A 310 19.71 -5.08 -8.74
C LYS A 310 19.77 -4.18 -7.50
N LEU A 311 20.36 -3.00 -7.60
CA LEU A 311 20.39 -2.03 -6.51
C LEU A 311 18.97 -1.67 -6.03
N LYS A 312 18.03 -1.53 -6.97
CA LYS A 312 16.63 -1.29 -6.67
C LYS A 312 15.97 -2.46 -5.95
N GLN A 313 16.23 -3.69 -6.39
CA GLN A 313 15.75 -4.91 -5.71
C GLN A 313 16.32 -5.00 -4.29
N ASP A 314 17.63 -4.83 -4.12
CA ASP A 314 18.29 -4.87 -2.82
C ASP A 314 17.74 -3.76 -1.88
N PHE A 315 17.44 -2.58 -2.42
CA PHE A 315 16.83 -1.50 -1.67
C PHE A 315 15.44 -1.87 -1.16
N TYR A 316 14.55 -2.39 -2.03
CA TYR A 316 13.18 -2.73 -1.63
C TYR A 316 13.11 -3.98 -0.76
N ALA A 317 14.06 -4.90 -0.85
CA ALA A 317 14.10 -6.08 0.01
C ALA A 317 14.21 -5.76 1.50
N THR A 318 14.68 -4.55 1.86
CA THR A 318 14.83 -4.08 3.24
C THR A 318 13.78 -3.04 3.64
N ARG A 319 12.78 -2.79 2.80
CA ARG A 319 11.72 -1.79 3.05
C ARG A 319 10.46 -2.45 3.58
N ALA A 320 9.52 -1.61 4.03
CA ALA A 320 8.21 -2.07 4.46
C ALA A 320 7.55 -2.91 3.36
N TYR A 321 6.97 -4.03 3.74
CA TYR A 321 6.22 -4.86 2.82
C TYR A 321 5.02 -4.08 2.29
N PHE A 322 4.84 -4.11 0.98
CA PHE A 322 3.66 -3.55 0.33
C PHE A 322 3.38 -4.30 -0.96
N ASP A 323 2.26 -4.99 -0.97
CA ASP A 323 1.78 -5.70 -2.15
C ASP A 323 0.56 -4.98 -2.74
N ASN A 324 0.72 -4.53 -3.96
CA ASN A 324 -0.33 -3.90 -4.75
C ASN A 324 -0.61 -4.65 -6.06
N ALA A 325 -0.06 -5.85 -6.19
CA ALA A 325 -0.10 -6.61 -7.45
C ALA A 325 -1.50 -7.13 -7.80
N HIS A 326 -2.40 -7.19 -6.83
CA HIS A 326 -3.74 -7.74 -7.04
C HIS A 326 -4.68 -6.83 -7.82
N GLU A 327 -4.38 -5.54 -7.96
CA GLU A 327 -5.25 -4.60 -8.64
C GLU A 327 -4.41 -3.49 -9.31
N ASN A 328 -4.76 -3.13 -10.55
CA ASN A 328 -4.11 -2.03 -11.26
C ASN A 328 -4.27 -0.71 -10.51
N MET A 329 -3.16 -0.19 -9.97
CA MET A 329 -3.15 1.08 -9.27
C MET A 329 -3.07 2.23 -10.25
N THR A 330 -4.06 3.12 -10.20
CA THR A 330 -3.98 4.43 -10.81
C THR A 330 -4.39 5.49 -9.82
N ASP A 331 -3.65 6.61 -9.79
CA ASP A 331 -4.12 7.85 -9.22
C ASP A 331 -5.43 8.26 -9.90
N VAL A 332 -6.37 8.72 -9.09
CA VAL A 332 -7.75 8.98 -9.44
C VAL A 332 -7.90 9.80 -10.72
N TRP A 333 -8.16 9.14 -11.82
CA TRP A 333 -8.92 9.69 -12.94
C TRP A 333 -10.03 8.69 -13.26
N LYS A 334 -11.28 9.16 -13.25
CA LYS A 334 -12.43 8.34 -13.63
C LYS A 334 -12.27 7.86 -15.08
N MET A 335 -11.68 6.69 -15.24
CA MET A 335 -11.85 5.87 -16.43
C MET A 335 -12.65 4.65 -16.01
N GLU A 336 -13.63 4.27 -16.82
CA GLU A 336 -14.31 2.99 -16.70
C GLU A 336 -13.26 1.89 -16.91
N LEU A 337 -12.69 1.40 -15.83
CA LEU A 337 -11.76 0.28 -15.83
C LEU A 337 -12.59 -1.00 -15.69
N SER A 338 -12.27 -1.96 -16.51
CA SER A 338 -12.89 -3.30 -16.47
C SER A 338 -12.48 -4.14 -15.25
N VAL A 339 -11.58 -3.62 -14.40
CA VAL A 339 -11.11 -4.22 -13.15
C VAL A 339 -11.11 -3.13 -12.09
N PRO A 340 -11.61 -3.37 -10.87
CA PRO A 340 -11.56 -2.40 -9.77
C PRO A 340 -10.11 -2.06 -9.43
N ALA A 341 -9.75 -0.79 -9.47
CA ALA A 341 -8.44 -0.32 -9.05
C ALA A 341 -8.43 -0.05 -7.54
N ILE A 342 -7.39 -0.50 -6.83
CA ILE A 342 -7.13 -0.03 -5.46
C ILE A 342 -6.57 1.38 -5.54
N THR A 343 -7.30 2.31 -4.94
CA THR A 343 -6.91 3.72 -4.79
C THR A 343 -6.91 4.08 -3.30
N ASP A 344 -6.53 5.30 -2.97
CA ASP A 344 -6.70 5.88 -1.65
C ASP A 344 -8.17 6.28 -1.34
N MET A 345 -9.09 6.08 -2.29
CA MET A 345 -10.53 6.16 -2.10
C MET A 345 -11.09 4.75 -1.92
N TRP A 346 -11.51 4.42 -0.71
CA TRP A 346 -12.03 3.11 -0.37
C TRP A 346 -13.54 3.15 -0.23
N GLU A 347 -14.23 2.29 -0.97
CA GLU A 347 -15.67 2.16 -0.96
C GLU A 347 -16.06 0.86 -0.27
N PHE A 348 -16.51 0.94 0.98
CA PHE A 348 -17.09 -0.15 1.73
C PHE A 348 -18.41 0.27 2.32
N ASP A 349 -19.38 -0.62 2.32
CA ASP A 349 -20.64 -0.38 2.99
C ASP A 349 -20.43 -0.33 4.51
N ARG A 350 -21.25 0.47 5.18
CA ARG A 350 -21.24 0.53 6.63
C ARG A 350 -21.79 -0.76 7.22
N VAL A 351 -21.15 -1.24 8.25
CA VAL A 351 -21.73 -2.29 9.08
C VAL A 351 -22.97 -1.78 9.77
N SER A 352 -24.12 -2.42 9.59
CA SER A 352 -25.42 -1.98 10.10
C SER A 352 -26.24 -3.14 10.67
N GLY A 353 -27.23 -2.81 11.48
CA GLY A 353 -28.10 -3.83 12.08
C GLY A 353 -27.36 -4.79 13.02
N ASP A 354 -27.70 -6.05 12.96
CA ASP A 354 -27.18 -7.11 13.83
C ASP A 354 -25.67 -7.37 13.60
N ALA A 355 -25.19 -7.15 12.38
CA ALA A 355 -23.77 -7.23 12.05
C ALA A 355 -22.86 -6.25 12.82
N ARG A 356 -23.42 -5.33 13.61
CA ARG A 356 -22.63 -4.46 14.52
C ARG A 356 -22.09 -5.20 15.75
N HIS A 357 -22.62 -6.35 16.07
CA HIS A 357 -22.23 -7.13 17.25
C HIS A 357 -22.20 -6.32 18.56
N GLY A 358 -23.17 -5.38 18.71
CA GLY A 358 -23.25 -4.51 19.87
C GLY A 358 -22.22 -3.37 19.92
N HIS A 359 -21.33 -3.25 18.93
CA HIS A 359 -20.35 -2.15 18.84
C HIS A 359 -20.93 -0.93 18.10
N ALA A 360 -20.63 0.27 18.60
CA ALA A 360 -21.22 1.50 18.05
C ALA A 360 -20.76 1.80 16.61
N THR A 361 -19.52 1.50 16.28
CA THR A 361 -18.85 1.89 15.02
C THR A 361 -17.90 0.83 14.50
N PRO A 362 -18.34 -0.41 14.20
CA PRO A 362 -17.43 -1.44 13.71
C PRO A 362 -16.95 -1.09 12.30
N LYS A 363 -15.68 -1.43 12.01
CA LYS A 363 -15.14 -1.37 10.65
C LYS A 363 -15.52 -2.64 9.87
N PRO A 364 -15.73 -2.57 8.54
CA PRO A 364 -15.94 -3.75 7.71
C PRO A 364 -14.75 -4.71 7.75
N VAL A 365 -14.99 -6.01 7.87
CA VAL A 365 -13.94 -7.05 7.88
C VAL A 365 -13.12 -7.00 6.58
N ALA A 366 -13.78 -6.90 5.43
CA ALA A 366 -13.11 -6.79 4.12
C ALA A 366 -12.12 -5.61 4.01
N MET A 367 -12.36 -4.53 4.77
CA MET A 367 -11.41 -3.41 4.86
C MET A 367 -10.16 -3.81 5.65
N MET A 368 -10.31 -4.59 6.71
CA MET A 368 -9.18 -5.11 7.51
C MET A 368 -8.35 -6.11 6.72
N GLU A 369 -9.00 -7.02 5.98
CA GLU A 369 -8.32 -7.91 5.05
C GLU A 369 -7.48 -7.15 4.02
N ARG A 370 -8.02 -6.07 3.44
CA ARG A 370 -7.27 -5.23 2.50
C ARG A 370 -6.00 -4.65 3.13
N VAL A 371 -6.09 -4.11 4.35
CA VAL A 371 -4.93 -3.59 5.09
C VAL A 371 -3.87 -4.67 5.27
N MET A 372 -4.28 -5.86 5.71
CA MET A 372 -3.35 -6.97 5.96
C MET A 372 -2.73 -7.50 4.67
N LYS A 373 -3.53 -7.81 3.65
CA LYS A 373 -3.05 -8.28 2.35
C LYS A 373 -2.08 -7.30 1.69
N SER A 374 -2.28 -5.98 1.90
CA SER A 374 -1.39 -4.97 1.32
C SER A 374 -0.09 -4.77 2.09
N SER A 375 -0.09 -4.90 3.41
CA SER A 375 1.02 -4.41 4.24
C SER A 375 1.51 -5.38 5.31
N LEU A 376 1.02 -6.63 5.33
CA LEU A 376 1.49 -7.67 6.23
C LEU A 376 2.08 -8.81 5.40
N HIS A 377 3.37 -9.10 5.59
CA HIS A 377 4.03 -10.25 4.97
C HIS A 377 3.66 -11.54 5.71
N ASP A 378 3.84 -12.68 5.06
CA ASP A 378 3.60 -13.99 5.64
C ASP A 378 4.33 -14.18 6.97
N GLY A 379 3.60 -14.59 8.01
CA GLY A 379 4.11 -14.76 9.36
C GLY A 379 4.38 -13.46 10.12
N GLY A 380 4.08 -12.30 9.53
CA GLY A 380 4.16 -11.01 10.19
C GLY A 380 3.08 -10.84 11.26
N ILE A 381 3.30 -9.94 12.21
CA ILE A 381 2.34 -9.65 13.29
C ILE A 381 1.67 -8.30 13.03
N CYS A 382 0.32 -8.31 12.98
CA CYS A 382 -0.51 -7.13 13.06
C CYS A 382 -0.88 -6.84 14.52
N TYR A 383 -0.59 -5.63 14.97
CA TYR A 383 -0.99 -5.14 16.28
C TYR A 383 -2.14 -4.15 16.17
N GLU A 384 -3.22 -4.41 16.88
CA GLU A 384 -4.36 -3.51 17.01
C GLU A 384 -4.54 -3.08 18.46
N PRO A 385 -4.34 -1.78 18.79
CA PRO A 385 -4.51 -1.25 20.14
C PRO A 385 -5.98 -1.11 20.57
N PHE A 386 -6.93 -1.18 19.64
CA PHE A 386 -8.34 -0.88 19.86
C PHE A 386 -9.24 -1.92 19.15
N ALA A 387 -9.23 -3.16 19.65
CA ALA A 387 -9.88 -4.30 19.00
C ALA A 387 -11.39 -4.11 18.72
N GLY A 388 -12.09 -3.30 19.50
CA GLY A 388 -13.49 -2.95 19.27
C GLY A 388 -14.39 -4.16 19.11
N SER A 389 -15.00 -4.33 17.92
CA SER A 389 -15.81 -5.49 17.55
C SER A 389 -15.01 -6.72 17.15
N GLY A 390 -13.67 -6.63 17.06
CA GLY A 390 -12.82 -7.72 16.60
C GLY A 390 -12.70 -7.83 15.08
N SER A 391 -13.09 -6.82 14.31
CA SER A 391 -13.06 -6.86 12.84
C SER A 391 -11.67 -7.18 12.28
N THR A 392 -10.60 -6.68 12.91
CA THR A 392 -9.22 -6.97 12.50
C THR A 392 -8.87 -8.43 12.76
N LEU A 393 -9.30 -8.98 13.90
CA LEU A 393 -9.09 -10.39 14.23
C LEU A 393 -9.86 -11.33 13.28
N MET A 394 -11.03 -10.89 12.82
CA MET A 394 -11.83 -11.66 11.85
C MET A 394 -11.25 -11.59 10.43
N GLY A 395 -10.54 -10.53 10.10
CA GLY A 395 -9.88 -10.36 8.79
C GLY A 395 -8.48 -10.96 8.72
N ALA A 396 -7.94 -11.47 9.83
CA ALA A 396 -6.62 -12.09 9.91
C ALA A 396 -6.70 -13.61 9.70
#